data_09ce5c1fe020b952628bbe91c511e1f4
#
_entry.id   09ce5c1fe020b952628bbe91c511e1f4
#
_cell.length_a   1.000
_cell.length_b   1.000
_cell.length_c   1.000
_cell.angle_alpha   90.00
_cell.angle_beta   90.00
_cell.angle_gamma   90.00
#
_symmetry.space_group_name_H-M   'P 1'
#
loop_
_entity.id
_entity.type
_entity.pdbx_description
1 polymer ?
#
loop_
_entity_poly.entity_id
_entity_poly.type
_entity_poly.pdbx_seq_one_letter_code
_entity_poly.pdbx_strand_id
1 'polypeptide(L)'
;MFGSILGQCPLXADFIAEGVDQTRGWFYTLHNIATAIFNKPAFKNIVVNELILDKKGEKMSKSKGNVIDPFEVMEKYSADAVRWYLLVNNPPWKATLFNEEDIEKSILSDFFRSLTNSYSFFALYANIDKYTGDEPEIPIQERLEIDRWIISRLNTLIRNYIKYMEDFDLTRAFRMVQSFVIDELSNWYIRRNRRRFWKGENDKDKLSAYQTLHYVLLNVSILMAPAAPFLSEVLYQRIRRGDQPESVHLLEIPEVKDELIDAELEEKMWLAQTIVRIVRSLREKAKIRTRQPLAKILIPVMNPQQRRNIQYFEDVIKEEINVKTIEYVSAETEFVKKKAKPNFKVIGKKFGKLTQAVANKIKELTHDEIVKIEAGGLKIDINGEVVTIQPEDLEIYSDTIEGWLVGTEDNLTVALDTHITEELRIEGIAREFINRIQKLRKDSNFDVTDRIEIYAMVPPEFKEPLLVSKDYISKETLAERFQLVESLENGTEIEIDEKKLLISLKKV
;
A
#
# COMPACT_ATOMS: atom_id res chain seq x y z
N MET A 1 -27.63 47.11 22.15
CA MET A 1 -27.48 46.13 21.05
C MET A 1 -26.47 45.04 21.30
N PHE A 2 -25.39 45.30 22.00
CA PHE A 2 -24.40 44.29 22.35
C PHE A 2 -24.83 43.27 23.42
N GLY A 3 -25.69 43.66 24.37
CA GLY A 3 -26.12 42.80 25.46
C GLY A 3 -27.04 41.63 25.07
N SER A 4 -27.82 41.79 23.97
CA SER A 4 -28.73 40.72 23.54
C SER A 4 -28.02 39.67 22.64
N ILE A 5 -26.90 40.03 22.04
CA ILE A 5 -26.11 39.10 21.24
C ILE A 5 -25.29 38.21 22.17
N LEU A 6 -24.78 38.75 23.28
CA LEU A 6 -23.95 38.00 24.22
C LEU A 6 -24.73 36.95 25.01
N GLY A 7 -26.08 37.11 25.13
CA GLY A 7 -26.92 36.15 25.83
C GLY A 7 -27.26 34.89 25.05
N GLN A 8 -27.01 34.87 23.74
CA GLN A 8 -27.34 33.74 22.84
C GLN A 8 -26.13 33.06 22.22
N CYS A 9 -24.95 33.67 22.36
CA CYS A 9 -23.73 33.10 21.76
C CYS A 9 -23.01 32.22 22.80
N PRO A 10 -22.67 30.98 22.47
CA PRO A 10 -21.82 30.22 23.39
C PRO A 10 -20.49 30.97 23.57
N LEU A 11 -20.16 31.23 24.80
CA LEU A 11 -18.94 31.98 25.14
C LEU A 11 -17.63 31.26 24.82
N UNK A 12 -17.52 30.15 24.47
CA UNK A 12 -16.43 29.46 24.22
C UNK A 12 -16.58 28.97 22.94
N ALA A 13 -15.79 29.34 22.20
CA ALA A 13 -15.69 28.74 20.87
C ALA A 13 -15.33 27.26 21.01
N ASP A 14 -15.85 26.43 20.19
CA ASP A 14 -15.49 24.99 20.25
C ASP A 14 -14.02 24.81 19.87
N PHE A 15 -13.52 25.54 18.84
CA PHE A 15 -12.09 25.58 18.58
C PHE A 15 -11.68 26.88 17.87
N ILE A 16 -10.41 27.23 17.95
CA ILE A 16 -9.80 28.27 17.13
C ILE A 16 -8.47 27.77 16.54
N ALA A 17 -8.10 28.27 15.37
CA ALA A 17 -6.86 27.85 14.68
C ALA A 17 -6.21 29.04 14.00
N GLU A 18 -4.91 29.22 14.23
CA GLU A 18 -4.09 30.25 13.61
C GLU A 18 -2.60 29.89 13.78
N GLY A 19 -1.72 30.72 13.25
CA GLY A 19 -0.28 30.54 13.36
C GLY A 19 0.27 30.73 14.78
N VAL A 20 1.43 30.17 15.02
CA VAL A 20 2.11 30.21 16.33
C VAL A 20 2.34 31.66 16.83
N ASP A 21 2.49 32.62 15.94
CA ASP A 21 2.66 34.04 16.29
C ASP A 21 1.46 34.61 17.05
N GLN A 22 0.25 34.02 16.89
CA GLN A 22 -0.95 34.47 17.57
C GLN A 22 -1.00 34.08 19.06
N THR A 23 -0.02 33.33 19.54
CA THR A 23 0.20 33.13 20.97
C THR A 23 0.58 34.46 21.67
N ARG A 24 1.06 35.46 20.92
CA ARG A 24 1.32 36.82 21.37
C ARG A 24 0.40 37.84 20.66
N GLY A 25 -0.69 37.38 20.08
CA GLY A 25 -1.63 38.22 19.35
C GLY A 25 -3.07 37.84 19.66
N TRP A 26 -3.78 37.30 18.67
CA TRP A 26 -5.23 37.05 18.76
C TRP A 26 -5.60 36.09 19.88
N PHE A 27 -4.90 34.96 19.99
CA PHE A 27 -5.19 33.97 21.05
C PHE A 27 -5.05 34.61 22.45
N TYR A 28 -3.98 35.30 22.67
CA TYR A 28 -3.68 35.96 23.94
C TYR A 28 -4.71 37.03 24.28
N THR A 29 -5.04 37.89 23.31
CA THR A 29 -5.99 39.01 23.50
C THR A 29 -7.39 38.48 23.80
N LEU A 30 -7.89 37.48 23.00
CA LEU A 30 -9.21 36.89 23.24
C LEU A 30 -9.31 36.23 24.61
N HIS A 31 -8.26 35.49 25.00
CA HIS A 31 -8.24 34.79 26.27
C HIS A 31 -8.27 35.75 27.45
N ASN A 32 -7.48 36.81 27.38
CA ASN A 32 -7.44 37.83 28.45
C ASN A 32 -8.77 38.55 28.59
N ILE A 33 -9.40 38.98 27.49
CA ILE A 33 -10.69 39.66 27.50
C ILE A 33 -11.77 38.74 28.09
N ALA A 34 -11.83 37.47 27.61
CA ALA A 34 -12.83 36.52 28.10
C ALA A 34 -12.64 36.25 29.60
N THR A 35 -11.40 36.06 30.03
CA THR A 35 -11.10 35.78 31.43
C THR A 35 -11.49 36.99 32.30
N ALA A 36 -11.13 38.22 31.86
CA ALA A 36 -11.42 39.47 32.63
C ALA A 36 -12.93 39.72 32.74
N ILE A 37 -13.71 39.47 31.68
CA ILE A 37 -15.14 39.81 31.65
C ILE A 37 -16.02 38.65 32.19
N PHE A 38 -15.69 37.43 31.78
CA PHE A 38 -16.56 36.27 32.04
C PHE A 38 -15.96 35.23 32.99
N ASN A 39 -14.71 35.39 33.41
CA ASN A 39 -13.99 34.44 34.26
C ASN A 39 -13.98 33.03 33.65
N LYS A 40 -13.85 32.95 32.33
CA LYS A 40 -13.87 31.72 31.54
C LYS A 40 -12.92 31.82 30.33
N PRO A 41 -12.40 30.72 29.82
CA PRO A 41 -11.63 30.78 28.58
C PRO A 41 -12.51 31.18 27.38
N ALA A 42 -11.90 31.74 26.36
CA ALA A 42 -12.61 32.14 25.13
C ALA A 42 -12.91 30.95 24.21
N PHE A 43 -12.18 29.85 24.37
CA PHE A 43 -12.24 28.67 23.48
C PHE A 43 -11.94 27.40 24.27
N LYS A 44 -12.51 26.29 23.79
CA LYS A 44 -12.30 24.97 24.41
C LYS A 44 -11.05 24.29 23.86
N ASN A 45 -10.81 24.44 22.54
CA ASN A 45 -9.69 23.79 21.84
C ASN A 45 -8.95 24.82 21.00
N ILE A 46 -7.65 24.60 20.83
CA ILE A 46 -6.81 25.47 20.02
C ILE A 46 -5.90 24.60 19.12
N VAL A 47 -5.89 24.91 17.83
CA VAL A 47 -4.94 24.33 16.88
C VAL A 47 -3.94 25.40 16.49
N VAL A 48 -2.68 25.20 16.83
CA VAL A 48 -1.61 26.17 16.56
C VAL A 48 -0.81 25.70 15.35
N ASN A 49 -0.88 26.45 14.27
CA ASN A 49 -0.17 26.12 13.03
C ASN A 49 1.27 26.57 13.10
N GLU A 50 2.21 25.64 12.83
CA GLU A 50 3.63 25.95 12.76
C GLU A 50 4.00 26.41 11.33
N LEU A 51 5.26 26.79 11.13
CA LEU A 51 5.74 27.36 9.88
C LEU A 51 5.81 26.35 8.74
N ILE A 52 5.55 26.83 7.53
CA ILE A 52 5.88 26.12 6.30
C ILE A 52 7.26 26.62 5.87
N LEU A 53 8.19 25.68 5.72
CA LEU A 53 9.60 25.95 5.40
C LEU A 53 9.88 25.55 3.95
N ASP A 54 10.92 26.11 3.36
CA ASP A 54 11.36 25.69 2.03
C ASP A 54 12.01 24.28 2.05
N LYS A 55 12.41 23.79 0.88
CA LYS A 55 13.05 22.46 0.73
C LYS A 55 14.31 22.28 1.61
N LYS A 56 14.97 23.39 1.97
CA LYS A 56 16.20 23.36 2.79
C LYS A 56 15.92 23.49 4.28
N GLY A 57 14.65 23.66 4.66
CA GLY A 57 14.25 23.86 6.05
C GLY A 57 14.41 25.32 6.51
N GLU A 58 14.51 26.27 5.59
CA GLU A 58 14.63 27.69 5.92
C GLU A 58 13.24 28.36 5.87
N LYS A 59 13.08 29.35 6.77
CA LYS A 59 11.87 30.16 6.77
C LYS A 59 11.78 30.97 5.46
N MET A 60 10.62 30.86 4.80
CA MET A 60 10.35 31.59 3.57
C MET A 60 10.28 33.10 3.83
N SER A 61 10.95 33.90 3.01
CA SER A 61 10.86 35.34 3.08
C SER A 61 11.13 35.98 1.70
N LYS A 62 10.50 37.11 1.44
CA LYS A 62 10.67 37.84 0.16
C LYS A 62 12.14 38.28 -0.02
N SER A 63 12.83 38.62 1.09
CA SER A 63 14.25 39.05 1.04
C SER A 63 15.19 37.92 0.62
N LYS A 64 14.84 36.66 0.90
CA LYS A 64 15.63 35.46 0.49
C LYS A 64 15.25 34.94 -0.89
N GLY A 65 14.13 35.41 -1.45
CA GLY A 65 13.64 34.96 -2.74
C GLY A 65 13.17 33.47 -2.76
N ASN A 66 12.87 32.91 -1.59
CA ASN A 66 12.45 31.51 -1.44
C ASN A 66 10.96 31.38 -1.11
N VAL A 67 10.18 32.42 -1.35
CA VAL A 67 8.72 32.41 -1.15
C VAL A 67 8.06 31.64 -2.31
N ILE A 68 7.16 30.75 -1.97
CA ILE A 68 6.34 30.02 -2.93
C ILE A 68 4.96 30.70 -2.97
N ASP A 69 4.49 31.06 -4.15
CA ASP A 69 3.16 31.63 -4.31
C ASP A 69 2.11 30.49 -4.29
N PRO A 70 1.23 30.46 -3.29
CA PRO A 70 0.24 29.39 -3.21
C PRO A 70 -0.74 29.37 -4.39
N PHE A 71 -1.01 30.52 -5.01
CA PHE A 71 -1.92 30.58 -6.16
C PHE A 71 -1.31 29.90 -7.40
N GLU A 72 0.00 30.13 -7.63
CA GLU A 72 0.71 29.44 -8.72
C GLU A 72 0.70 27.91 -8.52
N VAL A 73 0.93 27.46 -7.27
CA VAL A 73 0.92 26.05 -6.93
C VAL A 73 -0.50 25.46 -7.11
N MET A 74 -1.54 26.19 -6.68
CA MET A 74 -2.92 25.75 -6.85
C MET A 74 -3.35 25.69 -8.32
N GLU A 75 -2.89 26.64 -9.16
CA GLU A 75 -3.16 26.60 -10.60
C GLU A 75 -2.49 25.38 -11.26
N LYS A 76 -1.29 25.06 -10.83
CA LYS A 76 -0.49 23.95 -11.38
C LYS A 76 -1.04 22.56 -10.95
N TYR A 77 -1.41 22.40 -9.70
CA TYR A 77 -1.73 21.10 -9.11
C TYR A 77 -3.17 20.94 -8.67
N SER A 78 -3.93 21.97 -8.53
CA SER A 78 -5.29 22.14 -8.00
C SER A 78 -5.29 22.50 -6.50
N ALA A 79 -6.32 23.22 -6.10
CA ALA A 79 -6.49 23.60 -4.69
C ALA A 79 -6.64 22.35 -3.78
N ASP A 80 -7.39 21.34 -4.24
CA ASP A 80 -7.59 20.11 -3.47
C ASP A 80 -6.28 19.36 -3.23
N ALA A 81 -5.39 19.30 -4.23
CA ALA A 81 -4.11 18.63 -4.09
C ALA A 81 -3.22 19.35 -3.06
N VAL A 82 -3.18 20.68 -3.10
CA VAL A 82 -2.40 21.46 -2.14
C VAL A 82 -2.96 21.32 -0.73
N ARG A 83 -4.29 21.42 -0.56
CA ARG A 83 -4.96 21.23 0.74
C ARG A 83 -4.67 19.85 1.31
N TRP A 84 -4.84 18.81 0.49
CA TRP A 84 -4.59 17.42 0.90
C TRP A 84 -3.13 17.24 1.34
N TYR A 85 -2.18 17.73 0.53
CA TYR A 85 -0.75 17.66 0.82
C TYR A 85 -0.43 18.27 2.18
N LEU A 86 -0.92 19.49 2.44
CA LEU A 86 -0.63 20.17 3.70
C LEU A 86 -1.21 19.44 4.91
N LEU A 87 -2.37 18.79 4.75
CA LEU A 87 -3.00 18.03 5.84
C LEU A 87 -2.29 16.71 6.13
N VAL A 88 -1.81 16.01 5.09
CA VAL A 88 -1.22 14.67 5.30
C VAL A 88 0.30 14.71 5.53
N ASN A 89 0.99 15.80 5.15
CA ASN A 89 2.45 15.86 5.24
C ASN A 89 2.91 15.84 6.70
N ASN A 90 2.44 16.78 7.50
CA ASN A 90 2.75 16.85 8.95
C ASN A 90 1.54 17.37 9.72
N PRO A 91 1.42 17.01 11.02
CA PRO A 91 0.43 17.66 11.87
C PRO A 91 0.62 19.17 11.88
N PRO A 92 -0.48 19.97 11.97
CA PRO A 92 -0.38 21.43 11.88
C PRO A 92 0.61 22.07 12.86
N TRP A 93 0.80 21.48 14.04
CA TRP A 93 1.68 21.99 15.09
C TRP A 93 3.16 21.61 14.87
N LYS A 94 3.51 21.05 13.71
CA LYS A 94 4.90 20.75 13.33
C LYS A 94 5.27 21.51 12.06
N ALA A 95 6.46 22.07 12.04
CA ALA A 95 6.98 22.73 10.84
C ALA A 95 7.01 21.73 9.68
N THR A 96 6.57 22.18 8.51
CA THR A 96 6.45 21.36 7.32
C THR A 96 7.38 21.86 6.22
N LEU A 97 8.21 20.97 5.69
CA LEU A 97 9.01 21.24 4.49
C LEU A 97 8.07 21.21 3.28
N PHE A 98 8.05 22.26 2.49
CA PHE A 98 7.20 22.32 1.30
C PHE A 98 7.98 21.82 0.08
N ASN A 99 7.50 20.75 -0.52
CA ASN A 99 8.12 20.15 -1.70
C ASN A 99 7.03 19.85 -2.74
N GLU A 100 7.04 20.61 -3.84
CA GLU A 100 6.06 20.43 -4.92
C GLU A 100 6.08 19.05 -5.54
N GLU A 101 7.25 18.40 -5.59
CA GLU A 101 7.37 17.05 -6.16
C GLU A 101 6.52 16.03 -5.40
N ASP A 102 6.34 16.22 -4.11
CA ASP A 102 5.51 15.32 -3.29
C ASP A 102 4.01 15.50 -3.61
N ILE A 103 3.58 16.72 -4.00
CA ILE A 103 2.21 16.93 -4.45
C ILE A 103 1.98 16.11 -5.72
N GLU A 104 2.90 16.22 -6.69
CA GLU A 104 2.78 15.50 -7.96
C GLU A 104 2.81 13.97 -7.77
N LYS A 105 3.77 13.47 -7.01
CA LYS A 105 3.94 12.02 -6.82
C LYS A 105 2.89 11.43 -5.89
N SER A 106 2.86 11.90 -4.64
CA SER A 106 2.08 11.25 -3.59
C SER A 106 0.59 11.58 -3.66
N ILE A 107 0.26 12.83 -4.01
CA ILE A 107 -1.14 13.25 -4.01
C ILE A 107 -1.79 12.99 -5.38
N LEU A 108 -1.23 13.55 -6.45
CA LEU A 108 -1.83 13.42 -7.78
C LEU A 108 -1.63 12.02 -8.35
N SER A 109 -0.38 11.52 -8.39
CA SER A 109 -0.08 10.25 -9.08
C SER A 109 -0.47 9.03 -8.26
N ASP A 110 -0.19 9.01 -6.97
CA ASP A 110 -0.51 7.83 -6.16
C ASP A 110 -1.96 7.84 -5.69
N PHE A 111 -2.43 8.95 -5.12
CA PHE A 111 -3.74 8.98 -4.45
C PHE A 111 -4.89 9.37 -5.39
N PHE A 112 -4.90 10.60 -5.92
CA PHE A 112 -6.02 11.08 -6.74
C PHE A 112 -6.20 10.23 -7.99
N ARG A 113 -5.10 9.81 -8.63
CA ARG A 113 -5.16 8.90 -9.78
C ARG A 113 -5.74 7.52 -9.38
N SER A 114 -5.37 6.98 -8.23
CA SER A 114 -5.93 5.70 -7.75
C SER A 114 -7.44 5.82 -7.53
N LEU A 115 -7.89 6.94 -6.94
CA LEU A 115 -9.32 7.19 -6.73
C LEU A 115 -10.06 7.36 -8.07
N THR A 116 -9.54 8.21 -8.96
CA THR A 116 -10.18 8.46 -10.26
C THR A 116 -10.19 7.20 -11.13
N ASN A 117 -9.12 6.39 -11.09
CA ASN A 117 -9.10 5.10 -11.80
C ASN A 117 -10.10 4.11 -11.21
N SER A 118 -10.27 4.12 -9.89
CA SER A 118 -11.28 3.28 -9.21
C SER A 118 -12.69 3.67 -9.65
N TYR A 119 -12.97 4.97 -9.67
CA TYR A 119 -14.24 5.49 -10.19
C TYR A 119 -14.41 5.17 -11.67
N SER A 120 -13.39 5.41 -12.50
CA SER A 120 -13.47 5.17 -13.96
C SER A 120 -13.73 3.70 -14.27
N PHE A 121 -13.10 2.79 -13.50
CA PHE A 121 -13.35 1.36 -13.60
C PHE A 121 -14.82 1.05 -13.27
N PHE A 122 -15.32 1.56 -12.15
CA PHE A 122 -16.71 1.40 -11.74
C PHE A 122 -17.66 1.93 -12.84
N ALA A 123 -17.47 3.17 -13.27
CA ALA A 123 -18.35 3.84 -14.23
C ALA A 123 -18.38 3.14 -15.59
N LEU A 124 -17.21 2.67 -16.07
CA LEU A 124 -17.11 1.96 -17.34
C LEU A 124 -18.02 0.73 -17.35
N TYR A 125 -17.89 -0.14 -16.35
CA TYR A 125 -18.65 -1.38 -16.30
C TYR A 125 -20.11 -1.15 -15.89
N ALA A 126 -20.37 -0.21 -14.99
CA ALA A 126 -21.73 0.17 -14.60
C ALA A 126 -22.54 0.63 -15.83
N ASN A 127 -21.92 1.44 -16.70
CA ASN A 127 -22.58 1.90 -17.94
C ASN A 127 -22.84 0.76 -18.92
N ILE A 128 -21.87 -0.14 -19.09
CA ILE A 128 -22.02 -1.31 -19.97
C ILE A 128 -23.17 -2.20 -19.48
N ASP A 129 -23.20 -2.49 -18.19
CA ASP A 129 -24.17 -3.40 -17.57
C ASP A 129 -25.48 -2.68 -17.16
N LYS A 130 -25.55 -1.36 -17.36
CA LYS A 130 -26.71 -0.51 -17.03
C LYS A 130 -27.08 -0.53 -15.54
N TYR A 131 -26.06 -0.63 -14.67
CA TYR A 131 -26.26 -0.55 -13.22
C TYR A 131 -26.66 0.89 -12.84
N THR A 132 -27.77 1.04 -12.11
CA THR A 132 -28.33 2.35 -11.73
C THR A 132 -28.14 2.69 -10.26
N GLY A 133 -27.92 1.66 -9.43
CA GLY A 133 -27.90 1.82 -7.97
C GLY A 133 -29.28 1.62 -7.33
N ASP A 134 -30.33 1.42 -8.14
CA ASP A 134 -31.72 1.21 -7.66
C ASP A 134 -32.08 -0.29 -7.60
N GLU A 135 -31.16 -1.16 -8.00
CA GLU A 135 -31.35 -2.60 -7.99
C GLU A 135 -31.57 -3.10 -6.53
N PRO A 136 -32.38 -4.15 -6.33
CA PRO A 136 -32.59 -4.71 -4.99
C PRO A 136 -31.28 -5.04 -4.31
N GLU A 137 -31.12 -4.57 -3.09
CA GLU A 137 -29.87 -4.73 -2.35
C GLU A 137 -29.62 -6.21 -2.00
N ILE A 138 -28.45 -6.71 -2.34
CA ILE A 138 -27.97 -8.00 -1.89
C ILE A 138 -27.50 -7.85 -0.44
N PRO A 139 -28.04 -8.61 0.51
CA PRO A 139 -27.58 -8.52 1.91
C PRO A 139 -26.07 -8.72 2.01
N ILE A 140 -25.42 -7.92 2.84
CA ILE A 140 -23.96 -7.93 2.97
C ILE A 140 -23.46 -9.32 3.37
N GLN A 141 -24.20 -10.03 4.22
CA GLN A 141 -23.84 -11.38 4.68
C GLN A 141 -23.85 -12.42 3.55
N GLU A 142 -24.55 -12.13 2.44
CA GLU A 142 -24.63 -13.01 1.28
C GLU A 142 -23.59 -12.70 0.21
N ARG A 143 -22.83 -11.59 0.40
CA ARG A 143 -21.77 -11.20 -0.52
C ARG A 143 -20.49 -11.99 -0.25
N LEU A 144 -19.56 -12.01 -1.21
CA LEU A 144 -18.27 -12.68 -1.05
C LEU A 144 -17.47 -12.08 0.11
N GLU A 145 -16.57 -12.88 0.65
CA GLU A 145 -15.72 -12.47 1.77
C GLU A 145 -14.94 -11.18 1.48
N ILE A 146 -14.48 -11.01 0.25
CA ILE A 146 -13.72 -9.81 -0.13
C ILE A 146 -14.62 -8.56 -0.12
N ASP A 147 -15.90 -8.69 -0.43
CA ASP A 147 -16.87 -7.59 -0.34
C ASP A 147 -17.12 -7.25 1.15
N ARG A 148 -17.35 -8.28 1.96
CA ARG A 148 -17.56 -8.11 3.41
C ARG A 148 -16.33 -7.49 4.07
N TRP A 149 -15.14 -7.92 3.63
CA TRP A 149 -13.87 -7.38 4.12
C TRP A 149 -13.74 -5.88 3.83
N ILE A 150 -13.93 -5.44 2.58
CA ILE A 150 -13.74 -4.01 2.26
C ILE A 150 -14.80 -3.14 2.97
N ILE A 151 -16.02 -3.65 3.15
CA ILE A 151 -17.08 -2.97 3.91
C ILE A 151 -16.70 -2.86 5.38
N SER A 152 -16.18 -3.94 5.96
CA SER A 152 -15.67 -3.95 7.35
C SER A 152 -14.55 -2.91 7.49
N ARG A 153 -13.54 -2.95 6.61
CA ARG A 153 -12.43 -1.99 6.63
C ARG A 153 -12.90 -0.55 6.50
N LEU A 154 -13.92 -0.30 5.65
CA LEU A 154 -14.51 1.03 5.53
C LEU A 154 -15.12 1.49 6.85
N ASN A 155 -15.87 0.62 7.55
CA ASN A 155 -16.48 0.97 8.83
C ASN A 155 -15.41 1.18 9.91
N THR A 156 -14.35 0.39 9.92
CA THR A 156 -13.18 0.61 10.80
C THR A 156 -12.52 1.96 10.48
N LEU A 157 -12.40 2.30 9.19
CA LEU A 157 -11.88 3.60 8.75
C LEU A 157 -12.77 4.74 9.28
N ILE A 158 -14.09 4.65 9.09
CA ILE A 158 -15.05 5.68 9.55
C ILE A 158 -14.92 5.89 11.07
N ARG A 159 -14.88 4.79 11.84
CA ARG A 159 -14.72 4.84 13.31
C ARG A 159 -13.47 5.63 13.70
N ASN A 160 -12.35 5.29 13.12
CA ASN A 160 -11.06 5.91 13.44
C ASN A 160 -10.98 7.35 12.90
N TYR A 161 -11.56 7.60 11.74
CA TYR A 161 -11.65 8.93 11.14
C TYR A 161 -12.40 9.89 12.08
N ILE A 162 -13.59 9.50 12.55
CA ILE A 162 -14.38 10.30 13.49
C ILE A 162 -13.56 10.60 14.74
N LYS A 163 -12.95 9.57 15.34
CA LYS A 163 -12.11 9.72 16.52
C LYS A 163 -10.99 10.75 16.31
N TYR A 164 -10.23 10.60 15.22
CA TYR A 164 -9.11 11.51 14.94
C TYR A 164 -9.58 12.92 14.60
N MET A 165 -10.72 13.06 13.91
CA MET A 165 -11.29 14.39 13.63
C MET A 165 -11.73 15.07 14.92
N GLU A 166 -12.35 14.35 15.86
CA GLU A 166 -12.74 14.87 17.19
C GLU A 166 -11.51 15.27 18.01
N ASP A 167 -10.40 14.55 17.86
CA ASP A 167 -9.12 14.86 18.53
C ASP A 167 -8.32 15.95 17.81
N PHE A 168 -8.84 16.51 16.71
CA PHE A 168 -8.16 17.46 15.82
C PHE A 168 -6.86 16.89 15.21
N ASP A 169 -6.72 15.56 15.13
CA ASP A 169 -5.59 14.89 14.46
C ASP A 169 -5.93 14.66 12.99
N LEU A 170 -6.00 15.76 12.25
CA LEU A 170 -6.37 15.77 10.83
C LEU A 170 -5.41 14.91 10.00
N THR A 171 -4.14 14.95 10.34
CA THR A 171 -3.11 14.23 9.60
C THR A 171 -3.34 12.72 9.60
N ARG A 172 -3.62 12.14 10.78
CA ARG A 172 -3.94 10.70 10.85
C ARG A 172 -5.25 10.39 10.13
N ALA A 173 -6.28 11.24 10.34
CA ALA A 173 -7.59 11.01 9.70
C ALA A 173 -7.45 10.91 8.18
N PHE A 174 -6.79 11.90 7.55
CA PHE A 174 -6.69 11.93 6.08
C PHE A 174 -5.64 10.94 5.52
N ARG A 175 -4.57 10.65 6.26
CA ARG A 175 -3.63 9.58 5.86
C ARG A 175 -4.33 8.22 5.79
N MET A 176 -5.23 7.93 6.72
CA MET A 176 -5.99 6.67 6.71
C MET A 176 -6.91 6.58 5.49
N VAL A 177 -7.58 7.67 5.12
CA VAL A 177 -8.41 7.71 3.90
C VAL A 177 -7.53 7.46 2.67
N GLN A 178 -6.38 8.13 2.59
CA GLN A 178 -5.44 7.99 1.48
C GLN A 178 -4.95 6.52 1.35
N SER A 179 -4.48 5.93 2.44
CA SER A 179 -4.00 4.53 2.44
C SER A 179 -5.12 3.55 2.08
N PHE A 180 -6.32 3.76 2.61
CA PHE A 180 -7.48 2.91 2.28
C PHE A 180 -7.74 2.91 0.77
N VAL A 181 -7.76 4.10 0.15
CA VAL A 181 -8.03 4.21 -1.30
C VAL A 181 -6.92 3.55 -2.13
N ILE A 182 -5.65 3.81 -1.78
CA ILE A 182 -4.51 3.30 -2.55
C ILE A 182 -4.35 1.79 -2.34
N ASP A 183 -4.22 1.37 -1.09
CA ASP A 183 -3.75 0.01 -0.76
C ASP A 183 -4.90 -1.00 -0.74
N GLU A 184 -6.04 -0.62 -0.14
CA GLU A 184 -7.13 -1.57 0.09
C GLU A 184 -8.14 -1.55 -1.06
N LEU A 185 -8.61 -0.36 -1.48
CA LEU A 185 -9.60 -0.25 -2.54
C LEU A 185 -9.00 -0.52 -3.92
N SER A 186 -8.01 0.28 -4.34
CA SER A 186 -7.46 0.22 -5.70
C SER A 186 -6.55 -1.00 -5.90
N ASN A 187 -5.49 -1.10 -5.09
CA ASN A 187 -4.42 -2.09 -5.27
C ASN A 187 -4.79 -3.49 -4.77
N TRP A 188 -5.89 -3.63 -4.03
CA TRP A 188 -6.32 -4.95 -3.55
C TRP A 188 -7.73 -5.29 -4.01
N TYR A 189 -8.77 -4.60 -3.53
CA TYR A 189 -10.16 -4.94 -3.81
C TYR A 189 -10.46 -4.92 -5.32
N ILE A 190 -10.25 -3.80 -6.00
CA ILE A 190 -10.57 -3.67 -7.42
C ILE A 190 -9.71 -4.62 -8.27
N ARG A 191 -8.41 -4.64 -8.02
CA ARG A 191 -7.50 -5.48 -8.80
C ARG A 191 -7.89 -6.97 -8.75
N ARG A 192 -8.26 -7.46 -7.56
CA ARG A 192 -8.65 -8.87 -7.38
C ARG A 192 -10.04 -9.19 -7.95
N ASN A 193 -10.91 -8.20 -8.02
CA ASN A 193 -12.29 -8.39 -8.45
C ASN A 193 -12.54 -8.06 -9.93
N ARG A 194 -11.53 -7.69 -10.70
CA ARG A 194 -11.71 -7.28 -12.10
C ARG A 194 -12.52 -8.29 -12.91
N ARG A 195 -12.25 -9.59 -12.74
CA ARG A 195 -12.95 -10.66 -13.48
C ARG A 195 -14.46 -10.69 -13.21
N ARG A 196 -14.89 -10.31 -12.00
CA ARG A 196 -16.32 -10.26 -11.64
C ARG A 196 -17.08 -9.24 -12.50
N PHE A 197 -16.42 -8.11 -12.80
CA PHE A 197 -17.02 -7.06 -13.64
C PHE A 197 -16.95 -7.41 -15.14
N TRP A 198 -15.98 -8.21 -15.56
CA TRP A 198 -15.81 -8.59 -16.96
C TRP A 198 -16.77 -9.68 -17.43
N LYS A 199 -17.36 -10.46 -16.54
CA LYS A 199 -18.31 -11.52 -16.88
C LYS A 199 -19.44 -10.96 -17.76
N GLY A 200 -19.86 -11.74 -18.76
CA GLY A 200 -21.01 -11.38 -19.59
C GLY A 200 -22.35 -11.52 -18.89
N GLU A 201 -22.41 -12.35 -17.83
CA GLU A 201 -23.63 -12.58 -17.07
C GLU A 201 -23.79 -11.57 -15.93
N ASN A 202 -24.99 -10.98 -15.83
CA ASN A 202 -25.37 -10.09 -14.72
C ASN A 202 -25.97 -10.94 -13.59
N ASP A 203 -25.11 -11.64 -12.88
CA ASP A 203 -25.53 -12.50 -11.78
C ASP A 203 -25.48 -11.76 -10.42
N LYS A 204 -25.98 -12.45 -9.40
CA LYS A 204 -26.00 -11.95 -8.02
C LYS A 204 -24.61 -11.52 -7.53
N ASP A 205 -23.56 -12.27 -7.91
CA ASP A 205 -22.19 -11.97 -7.52
C ASP A 205 -21.70 -10.66 -8.15
N LYS A 206 -21.98 -10.44 -9.43
CA LYS A 206 -21.62 -9.21 -10.13
C LYS A 206 -22.36 -8.01 -9.54
N LEU A 207 -23.66 -8.18 -9.26
CA LEU A 207 -24.47 -7.14 -8.61
C LEU A 207 -23.90 -6.79 -7.22
N SER A 208 -23.49 -7.80 -6.43
CA SER A 208 -22.85 -7.61 -5.13
C SER A 208 -21.58 -6.75 -5.25
N ALA A 209 -20.78 -7.02 -6.29
CA ALA A 209 -19.55 -6.26 -6.52
C ALA A 209 -19.86 -4.79 -6.85
N TYR A 210 -20.87 -4.53 -7.71
CA TYR A 210 -21.30 -3.15 -8.00
C TYR A 210 -21.78 -2.43 -6.76
N GLN A 211 -22.67 -3.05 -5.98
CA GLN A 211 -23.23 -2.43 -4.79
C GLN A 211 -22.15 -2.15 -3.74
N THR A 212 -21.17 -3.05 -3.61
CA THR A 212 -20.04 -2.87 -2.69
C THR A 212 -19.17 -1.68 -3.13
N LEU A 213 -18.78 -1.66 -4.41
CA LEU A 213 -17.90 -0.60 -4.91
C LEU A 213 -18.60 0.76 -4.87
N HIS A 214 -19.88 0.81 -5.23
CA HIS A 214 -20.72 2.02 -5.14
C HIS A 214 -20.74 2.56 -3.70
N TYR A 215 -21.04 1.68 -2.73
CA TYR A 215 -21.10 2.02 -1.31
C TYR A 215 -19.76 2.58 -0.82
N VAL A 216 -18.65 1.93 -1.21
CA VAL A 216 -17.31 2.37 -0.81
C VAL A 216 -16.97 3.74 -1.41
N LEU A 217 -17.18 3.91 -2.72
CA LEU A 217 -16.86 5.18 -3.40
C LEU A 217 -17.69 6.36 -2.85
N LEU A 218 -18.97 6.10 -2.54
CA LEU A 218 -19.85 7.12 -1.96
C LEU A 218 -19.29 7.59 -0.60
N ASN A 219 -18.97 6.64 0.29
CA ASN A 219 -18.46 6.99 1.62
C ASN A 219 -17.08 7.66 1.55
N VAL A 220 -16.21 7.21 0.65
CA VAL A 220 -14.90 7.86 0.44
C VAL A 220 -15.11 9.32 0.01
N SER A 221 -16.08 9.60 -0.88
CA SER A 221 -16.35 10.99 -1.31
C SER A 221 -16.76 11.88 -0.11
N ILE A 222 -17.54 11.33 0.82
CA ILE A 222 -17.98 12.07 2.02
C ILE A 222 -16.78 12.33 2.96
N LEU A 223 -15.97 11.29 3.22
CA LEU A 223 -14.81 11.41 4.13
C LEU A 223 -13.75 12.39 3.58
N MET A 224 -13.65 12.51 2.26
CA MET A 224 -12.69 13.42 1.61
C MET A 224 -13.17 14.87 1.57
N ALA A 225 -14.47 15.10 1.63
CA ALA A 225 -15.06 16.41 1.35
C ALA A 225 -14.46 17.57 2.17
N PRO A 226 -14.16 17.41 3.46
CA PRO A 226 -13.56 18.52 4.23
C PRO A 226 -12.16 18.94 3.74
N ALA A 227 -11.40 18.02 3.16
CA ALA A 227 -10.03 18.30 2.70
C ALA A 227 -9.93 18.56 1.20
N ALA A 228 -10.69 17.81 0.39
CA ALA A 228 -10.70 17.91 -1.09
C ALA A 228 -12.12 18.16 -1.58
N PRO A 229 -12.68 19.36 -1.31
CA PRO A 229 -14.10 19.63 -1.57
C PRO A 229 -14.52 19.52 -3.03
N PHE A 230 -13.66 19.93 -3.96
CA PHE A 230 -14.02 19.94 -5.39
C PHE A 230 -14.02 18.53 -5.98
N LEU A 231 -12.98 17.75 -5.71
CA LEU A 231 -12.88 16.37 -6.19
C LEU A 231 -13.99 15.50 -5.59
N SER A 232 -14.25 15.70 -4.31
CA SER A 232 -15.33 14.98 -3.60
C SER A 232 -16.69 15.27 -4.22
N GLU A 233 -16.96 16.53 -4.49
CA GLU A 233 -18.23 16.93 -5.13
C GLU A 233 -18.36 16.32 -6.53
N VAL A 234 -17.29 16.38 -7.35
CA VAL A 234 -17.30 15.79 -8.69
C VAL A 234 -17.58 14.29 -8.61
N LEU A 235 -16.91 13.58 -7.71
CA LEU A 235 -17.11 12.13 -7.53
C LEU A 235 -18.56 11.86 -7.09
N TYR A 236 -19.02 12.56 -6.06
CA TYR A 236 -20.36 12.40 -5.50
C TYR A 236 -21.44 12.62 -6.57
N GLN A 237 -21.36 13.71 -7.34
CA GLN A 237 -22.36 14.02 -8.38
C GLN A 237 -22.46 12.93 -9.45
N ARG A 238 -21.40 12.19 -9.68
CA ARG A 238 -21.37 11.11 -10.67
C ARG A 238 -21.90 9.77 -10.16
N ILE A 239 -21.99 9.61 -8.83
CA ILE A 239 -22.40 8.31 -8.24
C ILE A 239 -23.64 8.43 -7.34
N ARG A 240 -24.09 9.64 -6.98
CA ARG A 240 -25.26 9.80 -6.12
C ARG A 240 -26.52 9.29 -6.81
N ARG A 241 -27.48 8.81 -6.00
CA ARG A 241 -28.81 8.45 -6.49
C ARG A 241 -29.75 9.63 -6.35
N GLY A 242 -30.88 9.57 -7.08
CA GLY A 242 -31.84 10.67 -7.13
C GLY A 242 -32.46 11.06 -5.79
N ASP A 243 -32.50 10.14 -4.84
CA ASP A 243 -33.07 10.34 -3.49
C ASP A 243 -32.08 11.00 -2.52
N GLN A 244 -30.80 11.14 -2.92
CA GLN A 244 -29.74 11.68 -2.05
C GLN A 244 -29.62 13.22 -2.23
N PRO A 245 -29.10 13.93 -1.18
CA PRO A 245 -28.91 15.37 -1.24
C PRO A 245 -28.16 15.84 -2.50
N GLU A 246 -28.41 17.08 -2.89
CA GLU A 246 -27.87 17.64 -4.14
C GLU A 246 -26.36 17.90 -4.12
N SER A 247 -25.72 17.86 -2.95
CA SER A 247 -24.27 18.08 -2.82
C SER A 247 -23.71 17.19 -1.71
N VAL A 248 -22.46 16.74 -1.88
CA VAL A 248 -21.72 16.00 -0.84
C VAL A 248 -21.60 16.84 0.44
N HIS A 249 -21.57 18.15 0.31
CA HIS A 249 -21.41 19.08 1.43
C HIS A 249 -22.67 19.24 2.28
N LEU A 250 -23.79 18.66 1.86
CA LEU A 250 -25.05 18.62 2.62
C LEU A 250 -25.21 17.30 3.39
N LEU A 251 -24.25 16.39 3.22
CA LEU A 251 -24.25 15.09 3.92
C LEU A 251 -23.52 15.20 5.25
N GLU A 252 -23.96 14.40 6.19
CA GLU A 252 -23.23 14.21 7.46
C GLU A 252 -22.15 13.16 7.27
N ILE A 253 -21.14 13.19 8.15
CA ILE A 253 -20.12 12.14 8.19
C ILE A 253 -20.84 10.81 8.47
N PRO A 254 -20.53 9.74 7.74
CA PRO A 254 -21.26 8.47 7.88
C PRO A 254 -21.18 7.91 9.32
N GLU A 255 -22.29 7.39 9.79
CA GLU A 255 -22.31 6.66 11.05
C GLU A 255 -21.59 5.32 10.93
N VAL A 256 -20.91 4.92 11.99
CA VAL A 256 -20.25 3.61 12.06
C VAL A 256 -21.32 2.53 12.19
N LYS A 257 -21.24 1.52 11.34
CA LYS A 257 -22.09 0.32 11.43
C LYS A 257 -21.28 -0.79 12.09
N ASP A 258 -21.30 -0.82 13.41
CA ASP A 258 -20.50 -1.77 14.21
C ASP A 258 -20.78 -3.24 13.83
N GLU A 259 -22.02 -3.53 13.45
CA GLU A 259 -22.44 -4.87 13.03
C GLU A 259 -21.79 -5.33 11.71
N LEU A 260 -21.19 -4.41 10.96
CA LEU A 260 -20.49 -4.72 9.72
C LEU A 260 -18.98 -4.88 9.92
N ILE A 261 -18.48 -4.59 11.12
CA ILE A 261 -17.04 -4.74 11.41
C ILE A 261 -16.76 -6.18 11.83
N ASP A 262 -15.95 -6.86 11.02
CA ASP A 262 -15.49 -8.22 11.25
C ASP A 262 -13.98 -8.20 11.50
N ALA A 263 -13.60 -7.98 12.75
CA ALA A 263 -12.19 -7.82 13.15
C ALA A 263 -11.35 -9.06 12.83
N GLU A 264 -11.95 -10.26 12.91
CA GLU A 264 -11.24 -11.50 12.58
C GLU A 264 -10.94 -11.59 11.08
N LEU A 265 -11.91 -11.23 10.24
CA LEU A 265 -11.72 -11.20 8.78
C LEU A 265 -10.71 -10.14 8.39
N GLU A 266 -10.73 -8.96 9.05
CA GLU A 266 -9.73 -7.91 8.82
C GLU A 266 -8.32 -8.40 9.16
N GLU A 267 -8.15 -9.09 10.29
CA GLU A 267 -6.85 -9.64 10.70
C GLU A 267 -6.34 -10.69 9.70
N LYS A 268 -7.19 -11.61 9.27
CA LYS A 268 -6.83 -12.64 8.29
C LYS A 268 -6.35 -12.02 6.98
N MET A 269 -7.07 -11.01 6.49
CA MET A 269 -6.69 -10.33 5.25
C MET A 269 -5.43 -9.48 5.44
N TRP A 270 -5.26 -8.83 6.60
CA TRP A 270 -4.05 -8.08 6.91
C TRP A 270 -2.81 -8.99 6.90
N LEU A 271 -2.92 -10.18 7.47
CA LEU A 271 -1.82 -11.18 7.43
C LEU A 271 -1.50 -11.54 5.98
N ALA A 272 -2.52 -11.81 5.16
CA ALA A 272 -2.32 -12.15 3.74
C ALA A 272 -1.63 -10.99 3.00
N GLN A 273 -2.11 -9.77 3.18
CA GLN A 273 -1.54 -8.58 2.53
C GLN A 273 -0.10 -8.34 2.97
N THR A 274 0.20 -8.53 4.26
CA THR A 274 1.56 -8.35 4.80
C THR A 274 2.52 -9.37 4.21
N ILE A 275 2.12 -10.66 4.14
CA ILE A 275 2.93 -11.69 3.49
C ILE A 275 3.21 -11.31 2.03
N VAL A 276 2.18 -10.86 1.31
CA VAL A 276 2.31 -10.44 -0.09
C VAL A 276 3.31 -9.28 -0.24
N ARG A 277 3.24 -8.28 0.65
CA ARG A 277 4.17 -7.14 0.64
C ARG A 277 5.61 -7.59 0.88
N ILE A 278 5.82 -8.44 1.90
CA ILE A 278 7.15 -8.97 2.22
C ILE A 278 7.73 -9.69 1.00
N VAL A 279 6.98 -10.63 0.43
CA VAL A 279 7.47 -11.45 -0.69
C VAL A 279 7.75 -10.59 -1.93
N ARG A 280 6.89 -9.59 -2.22
CA ARG A 280 7.14 -8.69 -3.35
C ARG A 280 8.44 -7.89 -3.16
N SER A 281 8.68 -7.42 -1.95
CA SER A 281 9.95 -6.73 -1.61
C SER A 281 11.15 -7.67 -1.79
N LEU A 282 11.02 -8.93 -1.36
CA LEU A 282 12.09 -9.93 -1.53
C LEU A 282 12.35 -10.23 -3.00
N ARG A 283 11.28 -10.37 -3.81
CA ARG A 283 11.41 -10.57 -5.26
C ARG A 283 12.14 -9.39 -5.93
N GLU A 284 11.80 -8.17 -5.52
CA GLU A 284 12.44 -6.96 -6.04
C GLU A 284 13.94 -6.96 -5.73
N LYS A 285 14.31 -7.28 -4.48
CA LYS A 285 15.72 -7.40 -4.06
C LYS A 285 16.47 -8.46 -4.86
N ALA A 286 15.80 -9.57 -5.17
CA ALA A 286 16.38 -10.67 -5.97
C ALA A 286 16.30 -10.41 -7.47
N LYS A 287 15.64 -9.33 -7.91
CA LYS A 287 15.36 -9.02 -9.32
C LYS A 287 14.58 -10.14 -10.03
N ILE A 288 13.70 -10.83 -9.29
CA ILE A 288 12.85 -11.90 -9.83
C ILE A 288 11.49 -11.32 -10.17
N ARG A 289 11.11 -11.40 -11.44
CA ARG A 289 9.83 -10.90 -11.94
C ARG A 289 8.66 -11.62 -11.27
N THR A 290 7.56 -10.92 -11.04
CA THR A 290 6.37 -11.49 -10.41
C THR A 290 5.80 -12.68 -11.19
N ARG A 291 5.93 -12.68 -12.53
CA ARG A 291 5.44 -13.76 -13.39
C ARG A 291 6.30 -15.02 -13.34
N GLN A 292 7.53 -14.92 -12.84
CA GLN A 292 8.37 -16.10 -12.62
C GLN A 292 7.82 -16.86 -11.41
N PRO A 293 7.26 -18.06 -11.58
CA PRO A 293 6.81 -18.82 -10.42
C PRO A 293 8.01 -19.30 -9.60
N LEU A 294 7.85 -19.38 -8.30
CA LEU A 294 8.85 -19.90 -7.36
C LEU A 294 8.27 -21.09 -6.60
N ALA A 295 9.15 -21.93 -6.08
CA ALA A 295 8.74 -23.19 -5.44
C ALA A 295 7.93 -22.92 -4.17
N LYS A 296 8.48 -22.15 -3.23
CA LYS A 296 7.83 -22.03 -1.93
C LYS A 296 8.27 -20.82 -1.11
N ILE A 297 7.45 -20.54 -0.11
CA ILE A 297 7.85 -19.70 1.02
C ILE A 297 7.70 -20.50 2.31
N LEU A 298 8.48 -20.10 3.33
CA LEU A 298 8.37 -20.64 4.68
C LEU A 298 7.89 -19.51 5.60
N ILE A 299 6.92 -19.81 6.46
CA ILE A 299 6.38 -18.85 7.42
C ILE A 299 6.54 -19.41 8.84
N PRO A 300 7.42 -18.82 9.67
CA PRO A 300 7.44 -19.16 11.09
C PRO A 300 6.15 -18.69 11.73
N VAL A 301 5.46 -19.60 12.41
CA VAL A 301 4.19 -19.26 13.10
C VAL A 301 4.38 -19.38 14.60
N MET A 302 3.86 -18.39 15.33
CA MET A 302 3.99 -18.31 16.78
C MET A 302 3.05 -19.24 17.52
N ASN A 303 1.89 -19.53 16.91
CA ASN A 303 0.87 -20.37 17.53
C ASN A 303 -0.12 -20.91 16.47
N PRO A 304 -0.91 -21.92 16.85
CA PRO A 304 -1.87 -22.51 15.88
C PRO A 304 -2.94 -21.55 15.36
N GLN A 305 -3.31 -20.53 16.12
CA GLN A 305 -4.32 -19.55 15.65
C GLN A 305 -3.78 -18.69 14.51
N GLN A 306 -2.55 -18.20 14.65
CA GLN A 306 -1.89 -17.45 13.57
C GLN A 306 -1.80 -18.29 12.30
N ARG A 307 -1.44 -19.59 12.44
CA ARG A 307 -1.40 -20.52 11.31
C ARG A 307 -2.77 -20.60 10.62
N ARG A 308 -3.84 -20.84 11.38
CA ARG A 308 -5.20 -20.95 10.82
C ARG A 308 -5.61 -19.65 10.11
N ASN A 309 -5.28 -18.51 10.69
CA ASN A 309 -5.62 -17.21 10.11
C ASN A 309 -4.92 -16.98 8.76
N ILE A 310 -3.64 -17.39 8.64
CA ILE A 310 -2.90 -17.30 7.38
C ILE A 310 -3.46 -18.31 6.36
N GLN A 311 -3.69 -19.55 6.80
CA GLN A 311 -4.22 -20.62 5.94
C GLN A 311 -5.58 -20.24 5.33
N TYR A 312 -6.35 -19.42 6.01
CA TYR A 312 -7.68 -19.00 5.52
C TYR A 312 -7.60 -18.34 4.12
N PHE A 313 -6.55 -17.56 3.87
CA PHE A 313 -6.31 -16.92 2.57
C PHE A 313 -5.08 -17.48 1.85
N GLU A 314 -4.72 -18.74 2.11
CA GLU A 314 -3.51 -19.35 1.54
C GLU A 314 -3.49 -19.32 0.01
N ASP A 315 -4.62 -19.63 -0.63
CA ASP A 315 -4.71 -19.61 -2.10
C ASP A 315 -4.58 -18.18 -2.65
N VAL A 316 -5.17 -17.21 -1.95
CA VAL A 316 -5.02 -15.78 -2.30
C VAL A 316 -3.53 -15.39 -2.25
N ILE A 317 -2.85 -15.76 -1.18
CA ILE A 317 -1.42 -15.47 -1.01
C ILE A 317 -0.61 -16.10 -2.15
N LYS A 318 -0.79 -17.42 -2.38
CA LYS A 318 -0.07 -18.15 -3.44
C LYS A 318 -0.25 -17.50 -4.82
N GLU A 319 -1.49 -17.13 -5.14
CA GLU A 319 -1.82 -16.45 -6.40
C GLU A 319 -1.11 -15.08 -6.51
N GLU A 320 -1.15 -14.29 -5.44
CA GLU A 320 -0.60 -12.93 -5.44
C GLU A 320 0.93 -12.89 -5.56
N ILE A 321 1.60 -13.87 -4.96
CA ILE A 321 3.06 -13.92 -4.95
C ILE A 321 3.64 -14.93 -5.94
N ASN A 322 2.77 -15.68 -6.64
CA ASN A 322 3.13 -16.68 -7.65
C ASN A 322 4.14 -17.70 -7.09
N VAL A 323 3.76 -18.36 -5.99
CA VAL A 323 4.51 -19.50 -5.42
C VAL A 323 3.63 -20.75 -5.40
N LYS A 324 4.26 -21.90 -5.50
CA LYS A 324 3.52 -23.20 -5.54
C LYS A 324 3.03 -23.60 -4.15
N THR A 325 3.83 -23.43 -3.12
CA THR A 325 3.51 -23.92 -1.75
C THR A 325 3.87 -22.90 -0.68
N ILE A 326 3.15 -23.00 0.43
CA ILE A 326 3.47 -22.31 1.69
C ILE A 326 3.69 -23.38 2.74
N GLU A 327 4.86 -23.36 3.36
CA GLU A 327 5.18 -24.26 4.46
C GLU A 327 5.19 -23.47 5.77
N TYR A 328 4.56 -24.02 6.78
CA TYR A 328 4.50 -23.42 8.11
C TYR A 328 5.49 -24.13 9.01
N VAL A 329 6.35 -23.37 9.65
CA VAL A 329 7.41 -23.91 10.50
C VAL A 329 7.30 -23.30 11.90
N SER A 330 8.00 -23.89 12.88
CA SER A 330 7.98 -23.33 14.23
C SER A 330 8.70 -21.98 14.24
N ALA A 331 8.33 -21.12 15.18
CA ALA A 331 8.97 -19.81 15.35
C ALA A 331 10.47 -19.95 15.69
N GLU A 332 10.88 -21.12 16.20
CA GLU A 332 12.27 -21.43 16.55
C GLU A 332 13.10 -21.85 15.33
N THR A 333 12.48 -22.05 14.17
CA THR A 333 13.21 -22.46 12.97
C THR A 333 14.12 -21.31 12.51
N GLU A 334 15.39 -21.61 12.44
CA GLU A 334 16.43 -20.63 12.12
C GLU A 334 16.66 -20.54 10.61
N PHE A 335 16.07 -19.52 9.97
CA PHE A 335 16.33 -19.21 8.56
C PHE A 335 17.51 -18.27 8.38
N VAL A 336 18.00 -17.76 9.49
CA VAL A 336 18.97 -16.68 9.49
C VAL A 336 20.07 -17.06 10.46
N LYS A 337 21.25 -17.28 9.92
CA LYS A 337 22.45 -17.40 10.76
C LYS A 337 22.88 -15.99 11.13
N LYS A 338 22.79 -15.69 12.42
CA LYS A 338 23.34 -14.43 12.93
C LYS A 338 24.84 -14.46 12.76
N LYS A 339 25.39 -13.38 12.25
CA LYS A 339 26.83 -13.11 12.20
C LYS A 339 27.08 -11.78 12.88
N ALA A 340 28.30 -11.54 13.28
CA ALA A 340 28.64 -10.31 14.00
C ALA A 340 29.89 -9.66 13.40
N LYS A 341 29.88 -8.34 13.44
CA LYS A 341 31.07 -7.52 13.17
C LYS A 341 31.45 -6.81 14.45
N PRO A 342 32.76 -6.62 14.70
CA PRO A 342 33.18 -5.87 15.88
C PRO A 342 32.80 -4.39 15.79
N ASN A 343 32.24 -3.85 16.86
CA ASN A 343 31.98 -2.44 16.99
C ASN A 343 33.25 -1.77 17.51
N PHE A 344 34.14 -1.39 16.59
CA PHE A 344 35.47 -0.85 16.95
C PHE A 344 35.40 0.42 17.83
N LYS A 345 34.32 1.18 17.78
CA LYS A 345 34.14 2.38 18.63
C LYS A 345 34.03 2.01 20.11
N VAL A 346 33.44 0.84 20.38
CA VAL A 346 33.23 0.35 21.76
C VAL A 346 34.39 -0.52 22.21
N ILE A 347 34.73 -1.55 21.40
CA ILE A 347 35.74 -2.54 21.80
C ILE A 347 37.14 -1.92 21.95
N GLY A 348 37.46 -0.88 21.17
CA GLY A 348 38.74 -0.20 21.26
C GLY A 348 38.97 0.43 22.64
N LYS A 349 37.95 1.05 23.20
CA LYS A 349 38.00 1.67 24.53
C LYS A 349 37.96 0.62 25.67
N LYS A 350 37.23 -0.49 25.43
CA LYS A 350 36.95 -1.50 26.46
C LYS A 350 38.10 -2.48 26.64
N PHE A 351 38.72 -2.93 25.55
CA PHE A 351 39.66 -4.04 25.58
C PHE A 351 41.13 -3.68 25.30
N GLY A 352 41.39 -2.40 24.96
CA GLY A 352 42.79 -1.91 24.84
C GLY A 352 43.67 -2.77 23.95
N LYS A 353 44.70 -3.39 24.52
CA LYS A 353 45.66 -4.24 23.78
C LYS A 353 45.06 -5.49 23.22
N LEU A 354 43.92 -5.97 23.75
CA LEU A 354 43.22 -7.17 23.27
C LEU A 354 42.22 -6.85 22.14
N THR A 355 42.05 -5.58 21.76
CA THR A 355 41.04 -5.17 20.78
C THR A 355 41.08 -6.00 19.50
N GLN A 356 42.26 -6.23 18.91
CA GLN A 356 42.38 -6.96 17.67
C GLN A 356 42.03 -8.45 17.84
N ALA A 357 42.44 -9.08 18.94
CA ALA A 357 42.11 -10.45 19.24
C ALA A 357 40.60 -10.61 19.48
N VAL A 358 39.99 -9.67 20.22
CA VAL A 358 38.53 -9.63 20.44
C VAL A 358 37.80 -9.45 19.12
N ALA A 359 38.27 -8.54 18.27
CA ALA A 359 37.64 -8.27 16.95
C ALA A 359 37.65 -9.53 16.06
N ASN A 360 38.77 -10.27 16.06
CA ASN A 360 38.87 -11.51 15.29
C ASN A 360 37.90 -12.57 15.84
N LYS A 361 37.84 -12.70 17.17
CA LYS A 361 36.93 -13.65 17.81
C LYS A 361 35.45 -13.32 17.53
N ILE A 362 35.10 -12.04 17.54
CA ILE A 362 33.71 -11.60 17.19
C ILE A 362 33.33 -12.05 15.77
N LYS A 363 34.26 -11.99 14.82
CA LYS A 363 34.00 -12.41 13.43
C LYS A 363 33.79 -13.93 13.31
N GLU A 364 34.33 -14.68 14.24
CA GLU A 364 34.26 -16.16 14.28
C GLU A 364 33.09 -16.69 15.12
N LEU A 365 32.34 -15.82 15.79
CA LEU A 365 31.21 -16.23 16.64
C LEU A 365 30.17 -17.01 15.84
N THR A 366 29.76 -18.12 16.44
CA THR A 366 28.65 -18.93 15.89
C THR A 366 27.31 -18.26 16.19
N HIS A 367 26.27 -18.69 15.47
CA HIS A 367 24.90 -18.21 15.70
C HIS A 367 24.50 -18.32 17.18
N ASP A 368 24.75 -19.50 17.79
CA ASP A 368 24.40 -19.79 19.20
C ASP A 368 25.13 -18.87 20.19
N GLU A 369 26.39 -18.58 19.91
CA GLU A 369 27.17 -17.67 20.74
C GLU A 369 26.63 -16.24 20.66
N ILE A 370 26.23 -15.81 19.47
CA ILE A 370 25.64 -14.48 19.27
C ILE A 370 24.31 -14.37 20.04
N VAL A 371 23.48 -15.40 19.97
CA VAL A 371 22.20 -15.46 20.72
C VAL A 371 22.45 -15.34 22.23
N LYS A 372 23.48 -16.06 22.76
CA LYS A 372 23.85 -15.94 24.16
C LYS A 372 24.34 -14.54 24.54
N ILE A 373 25.08 -13.89 23.63
CA ILE A 373 25.54 -12.51 23.86
C ILE A 373 24.32 -11.58 23.96
N GLU A 374 23.36 -11.69 23.06
CA GLU A 374 22.14 -10.88 23.10
C GLU A 374 21.35 -11.07 24.39
N ALA A 375 21.36 -12.28 24.93
CA ALA A 375 20.65 -12.64 26.16
C ALA A 375 21.30 -12.10 27.44
N GLY A 376 22.57 -11.65 27.38
CA GLY A 376 23.23 -11.13 28.59
C GLY A 376 24.75 -11.16 28.58
N GLY A 377 25.34 -11.37 27.42
CA GLY A 377 26.78 -11.41 27.28
C GLY A 377 27.37 -12.85 27.37
N LEU A 378 28.55 -12.98 26.85
CA LEU A 378 29.26 -14.29 26.78
C LEU A 378 30.72 -14.12 27.24
N LYS A 379 31.15 -14.97 28.17
CA LYS A 379 32.53 -15.03 28.62
C LYS A 379 33.34 -15.91 27.66
N ILE A 380 34.41 -15.36 27.11
CA ILE A 380 35.27 -16.03 26.14
C ILE A 380 36.73 -15.86 26.57
N ASP A 381 37.50 -16.95 26.50
CA ASP A 381 38.96 -16.89 26.72
C ASP A 381 39.63 -16.35 25.45
N ILE A 382 40.41 -15.32 25.60
CA ILE A 382 41.18 -14.71 24.53
C ILE A 382 42.65 -14.57 25.00
N ASN A 383 43.50 -15.41 24.45
CA ASN A 383 44.93 -15.44 24.78
C ASN A 383 45.22 -15.66 26.30
N GLY A 384 44.37 -16.43 26.98
CA GLY A 384 44.54 -16.72 28.41
C GLY A 384 43.89 -15.69 29.34
N GLU A 385 43.20 -14.67 28.79
CA GLU A 385 42.41 -13.73 29.56
C GLU A 385 40.90 -13.92 29.28
N VAL A 386 40.12 -14.10 30.33
CA VAL A 386 38.67 -14.25 30.18
C VAL A 386 38.03 -12.87 30.06
N VAL A 387 37.47 -12.59 28.89
CA VAL A 387 36.74 -11.33 28.62
C VAL A 387 35.26 -11.60 28.47
N THR A 388 34.43 -10.63 28.84
CA THR A 388 32.98 -10.72 28.61
C THR A 388 32.60 -9.83 27.43
N ILE A 389 32.09 -10.46 26.38
CA ILE A 389 31.56 -9.74 25.21
C ILE A 389 30.08 -9.48 25.48
N GLN A 390 29.68 -8.21 25.32
CA GLN A 390 28.33 -7.72 25.53
C GLN A 390 27.68 -7.32 24.18
N PRO A 391 26.35 -7.18 24.10
CA PRO A 391 25.68 -6.83 22.84
C PRO A 391 26.22 -5.55 22.18
N GLU A 392 26.62 -4.56 22.96
CA GLU A 392 27.15 -3.30 22.44
C GLU A 392 28.55 -3.43 21.80
N ASP A 393 29.26 -4.53 22.08
CA ASP A 393 30.62 -4.78 21.57
C ASP A 393 30.61 -5.19 20.08
N LEU A 394 29.41 -5.55 19.55
CA LEU A 394 29.29 -6.08 18.19
C LEU A 394 28.07 -5.51 17.48
N GLU A 395 28.14 -5.54 16.16
CA GLU A 395 27.03 -5.20 15.28
C GLU A 395 26.54 -6.51 14.67
N ILE A 396 25.32 -6.92 15.06
CA ILE A 396 24.75 -8.19 14.59
C ILE A 396 24.09 -7.95 13.24
N TYR A 397 24.37 -8.82 12.29
CA TYR A 397 23.69 -8.84 11.02
C TYR A 397 23.27 -10.27 10.69
N SER A 398 22.29 -10.37 9.83
CA SER A 398 21.71 -11.65 9.44
C SER A 398 22.32 -12.10 8.12
N ASP A 399 22.87 -13.30 8.10
CA ASP A 399 23.37 -13.92 6.87
C ASP A 399 22.38 -15.01 6.47
N THR A 400 21.77 -14.83 5.30
CA THR A 400 20.76 -15.76 4.80
C THR A 400 21.42 -17.06 4.30
N ILE A 401 20.71 -18.16 4.46
CA ILE A 401 21.09 -19.44 3.86
C ILE A 401 21.08 -19.24 2.33
N GLU A 402 22.10 -19.71 1.66
CA GLU A 402 22.23 -19.61 0.20
C GLU A 402 20.95 -20.10 -0.50
N GLY A 403 20.40 -19.29 -1.40
CA GLY A 403 19.16 -19.61 -2.09
C GLY A 403 17.87 -19.13 -1.38
N TRP A 404 18.00 -18.52 -0.20
CA TRP A 404 16.85 -18.01 0.56
C TRP A 404 17.00 -16.54 0.87
N LEU A 405 15.89 -15.80 0.75
CA LEU A 405 15.80 -14.42 1.20
C LEU A 405 14.75 -14.33 2.32
N VAL A 406 15.06 -13.58 3.36
CA VAL A 406 14.18 -13.43 4.52
C VAL A 406 13.77 -11.95 4.66
N GLY A 407 12.50 -11.74 4.94
CA GLY A 407 11.95 -10.42 5.21
C GLY A 407 11.03 -10.45 6.41
N THR A 408 10.99 -9.35 7.14
CA THR A 408 10.13 -9.20 8.31
C THR A 408 9.41 -7.85 8.26
N GLU A 409 8.12 -7.87 8.53
CA GLU A 409 7.28 -6.67 8.65
C GLU A 409 6.23 -6.94 9.73
N ASP A 410 6.04 -6.00 10.64
CA ASP A 410 5.04 -6.09 11.72
C ASP A 410 5.11 -7.42 12.50
N ASN A 411 6.33 -7.88 12.82
CA ASN A 411 6.61 -9.11 13.54
C ASN A 411 6.23 -10.39 12.77
N LEU A 412 5.91 -10.29 11.48
CA LEU A 412 5.66 -11.43 10.60
C LEU A 412 6.90 -11.63 9.74
N THR A 413 7.47 -12.83 9.78
CA THR A 413 8.66 -13.18 9.01
C THR A 413 8.28 -14.14 7.89
N VAL A 414 8.89 -13.97 6.71
CA VAL A 414 8.72 -14.86 5.56
C VAL A 414 10.09 -15.14 4.96
N ALA A 415 10.37 -16.40 4.68
CA ALA A 415 11.55 -16.81 3.94
C ALA A 415 11.12 -17.26 2.55
N LEU A 416 11.71 -16.68 1.51
CA LEU A 416 11.42 -16.94 0.10
C LEU A 416 12.52 -17.82 -0.50
N ASP A 417 12.14 -18.96 -1.06
CA ASP A 417 13.02 -19.81 -1.86
C ASP A 417 13.23 -19.14 -3.22
N THR A 418 14.46 -18.73 -3.51
CA THR A 418 14.79 -18.04 -4.76
C THR A 418 15.38 -18.99 -5.81
N HIS A 419 15.49 -20.29 -5.50
CA HIS A 419 16.00 -21.30 -6.43
C HIS A 419 14.97 -21.54 -7.54
N ILE A 420 15.36 -21.33 -8.79
CA ILE A 420 14.49 -21.52 -9.95
C ILE A 420 14.90 -22.82 -10.65
N THR A 421 14.06 -23.84 -10.55
CA THR A 421 14.25 -25.10 -11.27
C THR A 421 13.96 -24.91 -12.76
N GLU A 422 14.41 -25.85 -13.60
CA GLU A 422 14.14 -25.78 -15.04
C GLU A 422 12.63 -25.78 -15.33
N GLU A 423 11.82 -26.53 -14.58
CA GLU A 423 10.38 -26.53 -14.72
C GLU A 423 9.77 -25.15 -14.44
N LEU A 424 10.21 -24.51 -13.35
CA LEU A 424 9.74 -23.17 -12.99
C LEU A 424 10.20 -22.11 -14.01
N ARG A 425 11.39 -22.28 -14.57
CA ARG A 425 11.92 -21.40 -15.63
C ARG A 425 11.03 -21.49 -16.89
N ILE A 426 10.73 -22.71 -17.31
CA ILE A 426 9.86 -22.98 -18.48
C ILE A 426 8.48 -22.31 -18.27
N GLU A 427 7.88 -22.53 -17.10
CA GLU A 427 6.58 -21.93 -16.78
C GLU A 427 6.67 -20.39 -16.76
N GLY A 428 7.75 -19.84 -16.23
CA GLY A 428 7.99 -18.38 -16.20
C GLY A 428 8.05 -17.78 -17.60
N ILE A 429 8.77 -18.43 -18.51
CA ILE A 429 8.88 -18.01 -19.91
C ILE A 429 7.50 -18.05 -20.58
N ALA A 430 6.75 -19.12 -20.38
CA ALA A 430 5.40 -19.26 -20.96
C ALA A 430 4.46 -18.14 -20.46
N ARG A 431 4.47 -17.84 -19.16
CA ARG A 431 3.63 -16.78 -18.58
C ARG A 431 4.02 -15.39 -19.10
N GLU A 432 5.32 -15.14 -19.26
CA GLU A 432 5.78 -13.86 -19.82
C GLU A 432 5.40 -13.75 -21.31
N PHE A 433 5.54 -14.82 -22.08
CA PHE A 433 5.12 -14.89 -23.47
C PHE A 433 3.62 -14.61 -23.62
N ILE A 434 2.78 -15.29 -22.82
CA ILE A 434 1.32 -15.05 -22.80
C ILE A 434 1.03 -13.56 -22.54
N ASN A 435 1.71 -12.95 -21.56
CA ASN A 435 1.51 -11.55 -21.26
C ASN A 435 1.84 -10.64 -22.46
N ARG A 436 2.94 -10.93 -23.17
CA ARG A 436 3.30 -10.17 -24.38
C ARG A 436 2.25 -10.34 -25.47
N ILE A 437 1.76 -11.56 -25.67
CA ILE A 437 0.68 -11.83 -26.65
C ILE A 437 -0.59 -11.05 -26.29
N GLN A 438 -1.00 -11.08 -25.01
CA GLN A 438 -2.20 -10.35 -24.59
C GLN A 438 -2.02 -8.82 -24.77
N LYS A 439 -0.82 -8.32 -24.55
CA LYS A 439 -0.53 -6.91 -24.83
C LYS A 439 -0.65 -6.61 -26.33
N LEU A 440 -0.05 -7.45 -27.19
CA LEU A 440 -0.13 -7.29 -28.64
C LEU A 440 -1.58 -7.34 -29.13
N ARG A 441 -2.41 -8.24 -28.61
CA ARG A 441 -3.83 -8.31 -28.93
C ARG A 441 -4.52 -6.97 -28.65
N LYS A 442 -4.26 -6.41 -27.46
CA LYS A 442 -4.82 -5.12 -27.07
C LYS A 442 -4.35 -4.00 -28.00
N ASP A 443 -3.05 -3.94 -28.28
CA ASP A 443 -2.44 -2.92 -29.14
C ASP A 443 -2.94 -3.02 -30.58
N SER A 444 -3.37 -4.23 -31.01
CA SER A 444 -3.97 -4.50 -32.31
C SER A 444 -5.49 -4.35 -32.33
N ASN A 445 -6.09 -3.87 -31.24
CA ASN A 445 -7.55 -3.67 -31.07
C ASN A 445 -8.36 -4.97 -31.29
N PHE A 446 -7.83 -6.11 -30.85
CA PHE A 446 -8.57 -7.39 -30.86
C PHE A 446 -9.50 -7.44 -29.64
N ASP A 447 -10.68 -7.99 -29.85
CA ASP A 447 -11.60 -8.24 -28.74
C ASP A 447 -11.09 -9.39 -27.84
N VAL A 448 -11.52 -9.39 -26.60
CA VAL A 448 -11.09 -10.40 -25.61
C VAL A 448 -11.46 -11.82 -26.09
N THR A 449 -12.58 -11.94 -26.82
CA THR A 449 -13.11 -13.21 -27.33
C THR A 449 -12.54 -13.64 -28.67
N ASP A 450 -11.78 -12.78 -29.35
CA ASP A 450 -11.24 -13.12 -30.68
C ASP A 450 -10.33 -14.34 -30.62
N ARG A 451 -10.47 -15.21 -31.63
CA ARG A 451 -9.55 -16.33 -31.87
C ARG A 451 -8.39 -15.82 -32.72
N ILE A 452 -7.19 -16.36 -32.48
CA ILE A 452 -5.98 -15.87 -33.16
C ILE A 452 -5.10 -17.02 -33.64
N GLU A 453 -4.24 -16.71 -34.59
CA GLU A 453 -3.06 -17.52 -34.94
C GLU A 453 -1.81 -16.74 -34.47
N ILE A 454 -0.86 -17.45 -33.88
CA ILE A 454 0.40 -16.91 -33.40
C ILE A 454 1.55 -17.53 -34.19
N TYR A 455 2.35 -16.70 -34.83
CA TYR A 455 3.61 -17.09 -35.46
C TYR A 455 4.73 -16.37 -34.74
N ALA A 456 5.71 -17.12 -34.26
CA ALA A 456 6.79 -16.55 -33.44
C ALA A 456 8.17 -17.01 -33.93
N MET A 457 9.05 -16.04 -34.17
CA MET A 457 10.46 -16.28 -34.38
C MET A 457 11.20 -15.95 -33.08
N VAL A 458 11.87 -16.95 -32.52
CA VAL A 458 12.39 -16.87 -31.16
C VAL A 458 13.84 -17.37 -31.11
N PRO A 459 14.66 -16.84 -30.17
CA PRO A 459 16.01 -17.38 -29.94
C PRO A 459 15.98 -18.85 -29.51
N PRO A 460 17.06 -19.62 -29.77
CA PRO A 460 17.11 -21.05 -29.47
C PRO A 460 16.69 -21.43 -28.07
N GLU A 461 17.08 -20.65 -27.06
CA GLU A 461 16.81 -20.92 -25.65
C GLU A 461 15.32 -20.82 -25.27
N PHE A 462 14.49 -20.21 -26.12
CA PHE A 462 13.04 -20.12 -25.91
C PHE A 462 12.25 -21.22 -26.64
N LYS A 463 12.88 -21.89 -27.63
CA LYS A 463 12.16 -22.87 -28.47
C LYS A 463 11.55 -24.01 -27.62
N GLU A 464 12.39 -24.68 -26.82
CA GLU A 464 11.93 -25.79 -26.00
C GLU A 464 10.88 -25.35 -24.96
N PRO A 465 11.13 -24.32 -24.13
CA PRO A 465 10.12 -23.86 -23.20
C PRO A 465 8.76 -23.54 -23.81
N LEU A 466 8.74 -22.86 -24.96
CA LEU A 466 7.50 -22.48 -25.62
C LEU A 466 6.79 -23.69 -26.26
N LEU A 467 7.55 -24.66 -26.79
CA LEU A 467 6.97 -25.89 -27.36
C LEU A 467 6.36 -26.79 -26.25
N VAL A 468 7.06 -26.94 -25.14
CA VAL A 468 6.57 -27.70 -23.97
C VAL A 468 5.26 -27.07 -23.44
N SER A 469 5.20 -25.75 -23.45
CA SER A 469 4.06 -24.98 -22.92
C SER A 469 2.99 -24.67 -23.97
N LYS A 470 3.06 -25.25 -25.16
CA LYS A 470 2.21 -24.90 -26.32
C LYS A 470 0.72 -24.91 -25.99
N ASP A 471 0.23 -25.99 -25.37
CA ASP A 471 -1.20 -26.14 -25.07
C ASP A 471 -1.65 -25.08 -24.05
N TYR A 472 -0.83 -24.82 -23.04
CA TYR A 472 -1.11 -23.79 -22.04
C TYR A 472 -1.16 -22.40 -22.70
N ILE A 473 -0.18 -22.07 -23.54
CA ILE A 473 -0.13 -20.80 -24.28
C ILE A 473 -1.37 -20.63 -25.16
N SER A 474 -1.71 -21.67 -25.94
CA SER A 474 -2.85 -21.63 -26.87
C SER A 474 -4.17 -21.40 -26.13
N LYS A 475 -4.36 -22.08 -25.00
CA LYS A 475 -5.56 -21.94 -24.17
C LYS A 475 -5.69 -20.52 -23.60
N GLU A 476 -4.60 -19.99 -23.03
CA GLU A 476 -4.61 -18.68 -22.36
C GLU A 476 -4.70 -17.50 -23.34
N THR A 477 -4.30 -17.70 -24.60
CA THR A 477 -4.32 -16.65 -25.62
C THR A 477 -5.48 -16.81 -26.62
N LEU A 478 -6.30 -17.86 -26.48
CA LEU A 478 -7.33 -18.25 -27.45
C LEU A 478 -6.74 -18.47 -28.85
N ALA A 479 -5.54 -19.05 -28.90
CA ALA A 479 -4.87 -19.33 -30.18
C ALA A 479 -5.34 -20.65 -30.76
N GLU A 480 -5.90 -20.62 -31.97
CA GLU A 480 -6.22 -21.83 -32.75
C GLU A 480 -4.96 -22.45 -33.35
N ARG A 481 -3.97 -21.63 -33.58
CA ARG A 481 -2.67 -22.07 -34.11
C ARG A 481 -1.55 -21.33 -33.38
N PHE A 482 -0.55 -22.07 -32.91
CA PHE A 482 0.71 -21.52 -32.39
C PHE A 482 1.85 -22.26 -33.07
N GLN A 483 2.68 -21.50 -33.77
CA GLN A 483 3.79 -22.07 -34.55
C GLN A 483 5.07 -21.23 -34.39
N LEU A 484 6.19 -21.92 -34.08
CA LEU A 484 7.51 -21.32 -34.15
C LEU A 484 8.02 -21.38 -35.58
N VAL A 485 8.54 -20.28 -36.09
CA VAL A 485 9.01 -20.15 -37.47
C VAL A 485 10.49 -19.67 -37.50
N GLU A 486 11.19 -20.00 -38.59
CA GLU A 486 12.59 -19.62 -38.74
C GLU A 486 12.78 -18.22 -39.33
N SER A 487 11.74 -17.72 -40.00
CA SER A 487 11.74 -16.37 -40.56
C SER A 487 10.34 -15.78 -40.47
N LEU A 488 10.27 -14.46 -40.30
CA LEU A 488 9.02 -13.73 -40.24
C LEU A 488 9.23 -12.38 -40.94
N GLU A 489 8.56 -12.18 -42.07
CA GLU A 489 8.73 -10.93 -42.84
C GLU A 489 8.07 -9.73 -42.18
N ASN A 490 6.95 -9.94 -41.51
CA ASN A 490 6.21 -8.88 -40.84
C ASN A 490 5.85 -9.34 -39.43
N GLY A 491 6.56 -8.81 -38.43
CA GLY A 491 6.32 -9.14 -37.03
C GLY A 491 6.56 -7.95 -36.11
N THR A 492 5.90 -7.95 -34.98
CA THR A 492 6.14 -6.98 -33.91
C THR A 492 7.24 -7.53 -33.01
N GLU A 493 8.25 -6.71 -32.76
CA GLU A 493 9.34 -7.06 -31.84
C GLU A 493 8.84 -6.96 -30.39
N ILE A 494 9.06 -8.02 -29.64
CA ILE A 494 8.84 -8.04 -28.18
C ILE A 494 10.14 -8.47 -27.49
N GLU A 495 10.21 -8.19 -26.19
CA GLU A 495 11.40 -8.53 -25.41
C GLU A 495 11.00 -9.38 -24.20
N ILE A 496 11.70 -10.50 -24.00
CA ILE A 496 11.61 -11.36 -22.82
C ILE A 496 13.05 -11.62 -22.34
N ASP A 497 13.34 -11.32 -21.09
CA ASP A 497 14.68 -11.53 -20.48
C ASP A 497 15.83 -10.93 -21.34
N GLU A 498 15.60 -9.67 -21.74
CA GLU A 498 16.57 -8.89 -22.54
C GLU A 498 16.83 -9.50 -23.94
N LYS A 499 16.02 -10.48 -24.36
CA LYS A 499 16.10 -11.13 -25.66
C LYS A 499 14.93 -10.71 -26.53
N LYS A 500 15.20 -10.50 -27.79
CA LYS A 500 14.20 -10.07 -28.79
C LYS A 500 13.54 -11.26 -29.46
N LEU A 501 12.23 -11.20 -29.56
CA LEU A 501 11.40 -12.15 -30.30
C LEU A 501 10.55 -11.38 -31.29
N LEU A 502 10.28 -11.98 -32.46
CA LEU A 502 9.38 -11.39 -33.45
C LEU A 502 8.07 -12.19 -33.48
N ILE A 503 6.94 -11.50 -33.35
CA ILE A 503 5.61 -12.13 -33.24
C ILE A 503 4.69 -11.55 -34.30
N SER A 504 3.98 -12.42 -35.01
CA SER A 504 2.87 -12.02 -35.86
C SER A 504 1.59 -12.65 -35.32
N LEU A 505 0.55 -11.82 -35.15
CA LEU A 505 -0.78 -12.26 -34.75
C LEU A 505 -1.75 -12.06 -35.92
N LYS A 506 -2.57 -13.06 -36.17
CA LYS A 506 -3.65 -12.96 -37.15
C LYS A 506 -4.97 -13.30 -36.46
N LYS A 507 -5.99 -12.50 -36.70
CA LYS A 507 -7.35 -12.79 -36.26
C LYS A 507 -7.93 -13.86 -37.20
N VAL A 508 -8.57 -14.88 -36.61
CA VAL A 508 -9.22 -15.97 -37.37
C VAL A 508 -10.68 -15.60 -37.64
#